data_e5955958b2a78defae38cd5faafb44e2
#
_entry.id   e5955958b2a78defae38cd5faafb44e2
#
_cell.length_a   1.000
_cell.length_b   1.000
_cell.length_c   1.000
_cell.angle_alpha   90.00
_cell.angle_beta   90.00
_cell.angle_gamma   90.00
#
_symmetry.space_group_name_H-M   'P 1'
#
loop_
_entity.id
_entity.type
_entity.pdbx_description
1 polymer ?
#
loop_
_entity_poly.entity_id
_entity_poly.type
_entity_poly.pdbx_seq_one_letter_code
_entity_poly.pdbx_strand_id
1 'polypeptide(L)'
;IDKCVAKTPNLAHYSTREAAKDMELLRQALGDKQLNYLGFSYGTYLGTLYAQLFPAKVGRFVLDGAVDPQISIEQQAKVQAVAFDQALANFITDCHKLKSCPLPKDATATFFTDLFNKVSQTPLTIGDRKITEGLVVTGTASALYDDETGWPSLRTAIAQALTGDGTKYAELADTYNSRNEDGTYQNNENDANIVIECLDWRQRQSNDEIKAVYKMGEQPPTK
;
A
#
# COMPACT_ATOMS: atom_id res chain seq x y z
N ILE A 1 6.09 -15.60 9.83
CA ILE A 1 7.52 -15.31 10.05
C ILE A 1 8.29 -16.60 10.30
N ASP A 2 7.90 -17.45 11.28
CA ASP A 2 8.63 -18.68 11.62
C ASP A 2 8.83 -19.63 10.43
N LYS A 3 7.82 -19.77 9.57
CA LYS A 3 7.92 -20.56 8.33
C LYS A 3 8.90 -19.94 7.32
N CYS A 4 8.97 -18.60 7.23
CA CYS A 4 9.91 -17.92 6.37
C CYS A 4 11.34 -18.10 6.87
N VAL A 5 11.58 -17.92 8.17
CA VAL A 5 12.89 -18.14 8.80
C VAL A 5 13.39 -19.57 8.60
N ALA A 6 12.49 -20.56 8.77
CA ALA A 6 12.84 -21.97 8.59
C ALA A 6 13.20 -22.34 7.13
N LYS A 7 12.61 -21.67 6.15
CA LYS A 7 12.82 -21.94 4.72
C LYS A 7 13.95 -21.12 4.10
N THR A 8 14.30 -19.97 4.69
CA THR A 8 15.24 -19.02 4.12
C THR A 8 16.33 -18.68 5.14
N PRO A 9 17.42 -19.47 5.21
CA PRO A 9 18.47 -19.31 6.23
C PRO A 9 19.12 -17.92 6.27
N ASN A 10 19.14 -17.23 5.13
CA ASN A 10 19.79 -15.91 4.96
C ASN A 10 18.80 -14.73 5.04
N LEU A 11 17.64 -14.92 5.67
CA LEU A 11 16.59 -13.91 5.69
C LEU A 11 17.06 -12.54 6.20
N ALA A 12 18.03 -12.51 7.12
CA ALA A 12 18.61 -11.28 7.66
C ALA A 12 19.32 -10.39 6.61
N HIS A 13 19.61 -10.90 5.43
CA HIS A 13 20.28 -10.17 4.34
C HIS A 13 19.31 -9.53 3.34
N TYR A 14 18.01 -9.56 3.62
CA TYR A 14 16.98 -9.01 2.70
C TYR A 14 16.51 -7.60 3.07
N SER A 15 17.24 -6.88 3.95
CA SER A 15 16.90 -5.49 4.29
C SER A 15 17.19 -4.53 3.13
N THR A 16 16.53 -3.38 3.11
CA THR A 16 16.82 -2.30 2.15
C THR A 16 18.27 -1.85 2.21
N ARG A 17 18.90 -1.90 3.40
CA ARG A 17 20.33 -1.57 3.56
C ARG A 17 21.23 -2.56 2.82
N GLU A 18 20.91 -3.84 2.85
CA GLU A 18 21.67 -4.85 2.09
C GLU A 18 21.42 -4.69 0.58
N ALA A 19 20.18 -4.45 0.16
CA ALA A 19 19.86 -4.15 -1.23
C ALA A 19 20.65 -2.91 -1.76
N ALA A 20 20.82 -1.87 -0.96
CA ALA A 20 21.64 -0.70 -1.33
C ALA A 20 23.13 -1.08 -1.51
N LYS A 21 23.65 -2.03 -0.73
CA LYS A 21 25.02 -2.55 -0.92
C LYS A 21 25.13 -3.38 -2.21
N ASP A 22 24.12 -4.17 -2.52
CA ASP A 22 24.06 -4.95 -3.77
C ASP A 22 24.04 -4.01 -5.00
N MET A 23 23.34 -2.88 -4.90
CA MET A 23 23.37 -1.85 -5.95
C MET A 23 24.79 -1.28 -6.15
N GLU A 24 25.57 -1.09 -5.10
CA GLU A 24 26.97 -0.65 -5.20
C GLU A 24 27.84 -1.72 -5.85
N LEU A 25 27.65 -3.01 -5.51
CA LEU A 25 28.35 -4.11 -6.18
C LEU A 25 28.01 -4.16 -7.67
N LEU A 26 26.73 -3.98 -8.02
CA LEU A 26 26.28 -3.93 -9.41
C LEU A 26 26.92 -2.75 -10.16
N ARG A 27 26.93 -1.54 -9.58
CA ARG A 27 27.58 -0.37 -10.15
C ARG A 27 29.07 -0.65 -10.43
N GLN A 28 29.78 -1.28 -9.48
CA GLN A 28 31.19 -1.63 -9.66
C GLN A 28 31.40 -2.66 -10.79
N ALA A 29 30.55 -3.68 -10.83
CA ALA A 29 30.61 -4.72 -11.85
C ALA A 29 30.40 -4.17 -13.28
N LEU A 30 29.55 -3.14 -13.41
CA LEU A 30 29.32 -2.42 -14.68
C LEU A 30 30.42 -1.41 -15.03
N GLY A 31 31.34 -1.13 -14.12
CA GLY A 31 32.42 -0.17 -14.33
C GLY A 31 31.97 1.30 -14.22
N ASP A 32 30.80 1.58 -13.75
CA ASP A 32 30.25 2.93 -13.62
C ASP A 32 30.97 3.72 -12.52
N LYS A 33 31.33 4.97 -12.77
CA LYS A 33 31.97 5.84 -11.75
C LYS A 33 31.00 6.25 -10.66
N GLN A 34 29.74 6.50 -11.01
CA GLN A 34 28.65 6.93 -10.15
C GLN A 34 27.37 6.22 -10.56
N LEU A 35 26.48 5.97 -9.60
CA LEU A 35 25.15 5.44 -9.85
C LEU A 35 24.23 6.55 -10.31
N ASN A 36 23.51 6.34 -11.43
CA ASN A 36 22.34 7.13 -11.79
C ASN A 36 21.09 6.33 -11.42
N TYR A 37 20.15 6.98 -10.76
CA TYR A 37 19.03 6.29 -10.13
C TYR A 37 17.71 7.05 -10.30
N LEU A 38 16.65 6.32 -10.63
CA LEU A 38 15.28 6.81 -10.62
C LEU A 38 14.49 5.91 -9.67
N GLY A 39 13.98 6.49 -8.58
CA GLY A 39 13.19 5.79 -7.59
C GLY A 39 11.80 6.39 -7.42
N PHE A 40 10.79 5.52 -7.38
CA PHE A 40 9.41 5.89 -7.08
C PHE A 40 9.02 5.29 -5.72
N SER A 41 8.21 6.01 -4.93
CA SER A 41 7.65 5.52 -3.67
C SER A 41 8.73 4.90 -2.77
N TYR A 42 8.63 3.62 -2.41
CA TYR A 42 9.66 2.89 -1.66
C TYR A 42 11.06 2.96 -2.30
N GLY A 43 11.15 3.04 -3.64
CA GLY A 43 12.42 3.23 -4.32
C GLY A 43 13.14 4.53 -3.91
N THR A 44 12.44 5.53 -3.43
CA THR A 44 13.05 6.77 -2.89
C THR A 44 13.78 6.50 -1.57
N TYR A 45 13.23 5.63 -0.72
CA TYR A 45 13.87 5.18 0.51
C TYR A 45 15.16 4.40 0.21
N LEU A 46 15.12 3.44 -0.72
CA LEU A 46 16.29 2.70 -1.18
C LEU A 46 17.38 3.63 -1.75
N GLY A 47 16.99 4.58 -2.63
CA GLY A 47 17.93 5.56 -3.19
C GLY A 47 18.55 6.46 -2.12
N THR A 48 17.78 6.88 -1.13
CA THR A 48 18.26 7.70 0.00
C THR A 48 19.27 6.91 0.85
N LEU A 49 18.99 5.64 1.16
CA LEU A 49 19.94 4.77 1.88
C LEU A 49 21.23 4.53 1.09
N TYR A 50 21.13 4.33 -0.22
CA TYR A 50 22.32 4.25 -1.07
C TYR A 50 23.16 5.53 -1.00
N ALA A 51 22.52 6.70 -1.13
CA ALA A 51 23.20 7.99 -1.05
C ALA A 51 23.87 8.21 0.32
N GLN A 52 23.24 7.75 1.39
CA GLN A 52 23.81 7.82 2.74
C GLN A 52 25.02 6.90 2.90
N LEU A 53 24.95 5.67 2.36
CA LEU A 53 26.02 4.68 2.48
C LEU A 53 27.21 4.99 1.56
N PHE A 54 26.96 5.54 0.37
CA PHE A 54 27.94 5.74 -0.69
C PHE A 54 27.87 7.14 -1.29
N PRO A 55 28.01 8.23 -0.49
CA PRO A 55 27.80 9.60 -0.95
C PRO A 55 28.70 10.01 -2.13
N ALA A 56 29.95 9.50 -2.18
CA ALA A 56 30.86 9.77 -3.29
C ALA A 56 30.52 9.01 -4.60
N LYS A 57 29.55 8.10 -4.54
CA LYS A 57 29.10 7.28 -5.68
C LYS A 57 27.75 7.70 -6.24
N VAL A 58 27.15 8.74 -5.68
CA VAL A 58 25.88 9.31 -6.16
C VAL A 58 26.13 10.09 -7.46
N GLY A 59 25.41 9.73 -8.50
CA GLY A 59 25.35 10.47 -9.77
C GLY A 59 24.10 11.33 -9.85
N ARG A 60 23.23 11.05 -10.82
CA ARG A 60 21.94 11.72 -10.99
C ARG A 60 20.84 10.88 -10.32
N PHE A 61 20.27 11.43 -9.26
CA PHE A 61 19.16 10.79 -8.55
C PHE A 61 17.88 11.60 -8.75
N VAL A 62 16.82 10.89 -9.16
CA VAL A 62 15.45 11.41 -9.17
C VAL A 62 14.64 10.53 -8.23
N LEU A 63 14.02 11.16 -7.23
CA LEU A 63 13.23 10.48 -6.18
C LEU A 63 11.84 11.07 -6.21
N ASP A 64 10.90 10.30 -6.76
CA ASP A 64 9.51 10.71 -6.95
C ASP A 64 8.59 10.00 -5.94
N GLY A 65 7.74 10.78 -5.23
CA GLY A 65 6.95 10.27 -4.12
C GLY A 65 7.82 9.94 -2.91
N ALA A 66 8.61 10.91 -2.45
CA ALA A 66 9.66 10.72 -1.46
C ALA A 66 9.16 10.21 -0.11
N VAL A 67 9.78 9.12 0.37
CA VAL A 67 9.63 8.59 1.72
C VAL A 67 10.72 9.18 2.60
N ASP A 68 10.34 9.83 3.71
CA ASP A 68 11.30 10.35 4.69
C ASP A 68 11.87 9.19 5.54
N PRO A 69 13.18 8.91 5.46
CA PRO A 69 13.80 7.81 6.20
C PRO A 69 13.93 8.06 7.70
N GLN A 70 13.59 9.25 8.18
CA GLN A 70 13.77 9.65 9.59
C GLN A 70 12.48 9.52 10.42
N ILE A 71 11.33 9.45 9.77
CA ILE A 71 10.06 9.30 10.50
C ILE A 71 9.84 7.85 10.93
N SER A 72 9.10 7.68 12.03
CA SER A 72 8.70 6.34 12.48
C SER A 72 7.68 5.72 11.54
N ILE A 73 7.54 4.38 11.57
CA ILE A 73 6.50 3.67 10.82
C ILE A 73 5.09 4.19 11.14
N GLU A 74 4.83 4.59 12.39
CA GLU A 74 3.56 5.19 12.78
C GLU A 74 3.34 6.55 12.12
N GLN A 75 4.37 7.39 12.07
CA GLN A 75 4.28 8.69 11.39
C GLN A 75 4.07 8.51 9.90
N GLN A 76 4.77 7.54 9.29
CA GLN A 76 4.59 7.21 7.87
C GLN A 76 3.16 6.73 7.61
N ALA A 77 2.63 5.82 8.44
CA ALA A 77 1.25 5.35 8.32
C ALA A 77 0.23 6.49 8.45
N LYS A 78 0.45 7.45 9.38
CA LYS A 78 -0.41 8.62 9.51
C LYS A 78 -0.36 9.54 8.29
N VAL A 79 0.83 9.83 7.77
CA VAL A 79 0.99 10.65 6.56
C VAL A 79 0.29 10.00 5.37
N GLN A 80 0.44 8.69 5.22
CA GLN A 80 -0.21 7.93 4.16
C GLN A 80 -1.73 7.92 4.33
N ALA A 81 -2.25 7.73 5.54
CA ALA A 81 -3.68 7.77 5.83
C ALA A 81 -4.29 9.13 5.45
N VAL A 82 -3.64 10.24 5.84
CA VAL A 82 -4.09 11.59 5.46
C VAL A 82 -4.12 11.78 3.95
N ALA A 83 -3.12 11.26 3.22
CA ALA A 83 -3.09 11.34 1.77
C ALA A 83 -4.23 10.54 1.12
N PHE A 84 -4.54 9.34 1.62
CA PHE A 84 -5.69 8.55 1.17
C PHE A 84 -7.03 9.20 1.50
N ASP A 85 -7.18 9.80 2.68
CA ASP A 85 -8.39 10.57 3.03
C ASP A 85 -8.61 11.73 2.06
N GLN A 86 -7.55 12.45 1.68
CA GLN A 86 -7.65 13.52 0.69
C GLN A 86 -8.00 12.98 -0.70
N ALA A 87 -7.39 11.88 -1.14
CA ALA A 87 -7.72 11.24 -2.42
C ALA A 87 -9.16 10.77 -2.45
N LEU A 88 -9.64 10.21 -1.34
CA LEU A 88 -11.03 9.77 -1.17
C LEU A 88 -12.02 10.96 -1.24
N ALA A 89 -11.70 12.07 -0.58
CA ALA A 89 -12.52 13.28 -0.65
C ALA A 89 -12.58 13.84 -2.09
N ASN A 90 -11.47 13.80 -2.81
CA ASN A 90 -11.42 14.21 -4.22
C ASN A 90 -12.25 13.27 -5.10
N PHE A 91 -12.16 11.96 -4.90
CA PHE A 91 -12.99 10.94 -5.57
C PHE A 91 -14.48 11.17 -5.33
N ILE A 92 -14.92 11.42 -4.10
CA ILE A 92 -16.32 11.71 -3.75
C ILE A 92 -16.80 12.96 -4.49
N THR A 93 -15.99 14.02 -4.48
CA THR A 93 -16.29 15.28 -5.16
C THR A 93 -16.44 15.09 -6.67
N ASP A 94 -15.56 14.28 -7.27
CA ASP A 94 -15.63 13.96 -8.69
C ASP A 94 -16.84 13.08 -9.02
N CYS A 95 -17.09 12.05 -8.22
CA CYS A 95 -18.25 11.18 -8.38
C CYS A 95 -19.55 11.99 -8.42
N HIS A 96 -19.73 12.94 -7.51
CA HIS A 96 -20.96 13.74 -7.42
C HIS A 96 -21.21 14.64 -8.65
N LYS A 97 -20.22 14.88 -9.51
CA LYS A 97 -20.42 15.54 -10.79
C LYS A 97 -21.15 14.66 -11.82
N LEU A 98 -21.16 13.35 -11.59
CA LEU A 98 -21.71 12.37 -12.53
C LEU A 98 -23.13 11.96 -12.13
N LYS A 99 -24.02 11.86 -13.10
CA LYS A 99 -25.39 11.35 -12.88
C LYS A 99 -25.40 9.87 -12.47
N SER A 100 -24.37 9.12 -12.83
CA SER A 100 -24.19 7.69 -12.56
C SER A 100 -23.41 7.42 -11.27
N CYS A 101 -23.15 8.44 -10.45
CA CYS A 101 -22.46 8.23 -9.17
C CYS A 101 -23.27 7.32 -8.27
N PRO A 102 -22.69 6.20 -7.75
CA PRO A 102 -23.39 5.27 -6.88
C PRO A 102 -23.49 5.77 -5.43
N LEU A 103 -22.75 6.84 -5.09
CA LEU A 103 -22.74 7.38 -3.74
C LEU A 103 -24.02 8.18 -3.45
N PRO A 104 -24.54 8.17 -2.21
CA PRO A 104 -25.55 9.15 -1.77
C PRO A 104 -25.05 10.58 -2.01
N LYS A 105 -25.99 11.51 -2.23
CA LYS A 105 -25.65 12.92 -2.53
C LYS A 105 -24.92 13.64 -1.39
N ASP A 106 -25.13 13.21 -0.19
CA ASP A 106 -24.54 13.69 1.06
C ASP A 106 -23.38 12.81 1.55
N ALA A 107 -22.90 11.87 0.71
CA ALA A 107 -21.81 10.98 1.09
C ALA A 107 -20.54 11.76 1.41
N THR A 108 -19.91 11.36 2.49
CA THR A 108 -18.61 11.81 2.94
C THR A 108 -17.69 10.58 3.13
N ALA A 109 -16.49 10.76 3.64
CA ALA A 109 -15.60 9.65 3.97
C ALA A 109 -16.25 8.62 4.92
N THR A 110 -17.23 9.02 5.74
CA THR A 110 -17.96 8.10 6.61
C THR A 110 -18.70 7.00 5.86
N PHE A 111 -19.15 7.24 4.63
CA PHE A 111 -19.73 6.21 3.77
C PHE A 111 -18.81 5.00 3.62
N PHE A 112 -17.52 5.24 3.44
CA PHE A 112 -16.53 4.16 3.28
C PHE A 112 -16.29 3.44 4.61
N THR A 113 -16.23 4.16 5.73
CA THR A 113 -16.17 3.55 7.06
C THR A 113 -17.38 2.62 7.29
N ASP A 114 -18.58 3.07 6.96
CA ASP A 114 -19.80 2.28 7.10
C ASP A 114 -19.80 1.06 6.14
N LEU A 115 -19.34 1.23 4.91
CA LEU A 115 -19.18 0.13 3.96
C LEU A 115 -18.20 -0.92 4.47
N PHE A 116 -17.03 -0.50 4.97
CA PHE A 116 -16.01 -1.40 5.51
C PHE A 116 -16.54 -2.16 6.73
N ASN A 117 -17.18 -1.46 7.67
CA ASN A 117 -17.81 -2.07 8.85
C ASN A 117 -18.90 -3.08 8.44
N LYS A 118 -19.73 -2.76 7.46
CA LYS A 118 -20.75 -3.67 6.94
C LYS A 118 -20.12 -4.93 6.34
N VAL A 119 -19.07 -4.78 5.53
CA VAL A 119 -18.37 -5.89 4.90
C VAL A 119 -17.60 -6.74 5.93
N SER A 120 -17.09 -6.12 7.00
CA SER A 120 -16.47 -6.85 8.13
C SER A 120 -17.45 -7.82 8.78
N GLN A 121 -18.70 -7.40 8.95
CA GLN A 121 -19.76 -8.23 9.51
C GLN A 121 -20.34 -9.22 8.49
N THR A 122 -20.49 -8.78 7.24
CA THR A 122 -21.09 -9.56 6.16
C THR A 122 -20.26 -9.39 4.89
N PRO A 123 -19.27 -10.27 4.65
CA PRO A 123 -18.41 -10.20 3.47
C PRO A 123 -19.22 -10.23 2.17
N LEU A 124 -18.73 -9.47 1.17
CA LEU A 124 -19.26 -9.59 -0.19
C LEU A 124 -18.88 -10.96 -0.78
N THR A 125 -19.56 -11.38 -1.84
CA THR A 125 -19.34 -12.72 -2.42
C THR A 125 -19.15 -12.68 -3.93
N ILE A 126 -18.39 -13.66 -4.42
CA ILE A 126 -18.31 -14.05 -5.84
C ILE A 126 -18.39 -15.57 -5.85
N GLY A 127 -19.56 -16.13 -6.18
CA GLY A 127 -19.79 -17.55 -5.97
C GLY A 127 -19.49 -17.92 -4.51
N ASP A 128 -18.58 -18.87 -4.29
CA ASP A 128 -18.18 -19.32 -2.94
C ASP A 128 -17.06 -18.48 -2.31
N ARG A 129 -16.46 -17.56 -3.06
CA ARG A 129 -15.37 -16.70 -2.58
C ARG A 129 -15.93 -15.54 -1.77
N LYS A 130 -15.42 -15.39 -0.53
CA LYS A 130 -15.71 -14.24 0.33
C LYS A 130 -14.72 -13.12 0.04
N ILE A 131 -15.24 -11.93 -0.21
CA ILE A 131 -14.48 -10.70 -0.34
C ILE A 131 -14.59 -9.95 0.98
N THR A 132 -13.53 -10.06 1.76
CA THR A 132 -13.46 -9.53 3.12
C THR A 132 -13.24 -8.02 3.14
N GLU A 133 -13.43 -7.40 4.29
CA GLU A 133 -13.11 -5.98 4.53
C GLU A 133 -11.70 -5.61 4.00
N GLY A 134 -10.67 -6.41 4.35
CA GLY A 134 -9.30 -6.16 3.89
C GLY A 134 -9.16 -6.10 2.37
N LEU A 135 -9.88 -6.95 1.62
CA LEU A 135 -9.88 -6.89 0.16
C LEU A 135 -10.62 -5.65 -0.37
N VAL A 136 -11.70 -5.24 0.28
CA VAL A 136 -12.43 -4.02 -0.09
C VAL A 136 -11.60 -2.77 0.19
N VAL A 137 -10.91 -2.71 1.32
CA VAL A 137 -9.96 -1.63 1.65
C VAL A 137 -8.81 -1.59 0.64
N THR A 138 -8.19 -2.74 0.34
CA THR A 138 -7.11 -2.83 -0.66
C THR A 138 -7.58 -2.38 -2.04
N GLY A 139 -8.75 -2.85 -2.49
CA GLY A 139 -9.32 -2.45 -3.78
C GLY A 139 -9.67 -0.96 -3.84
N THR A 140 -10.16 -0.38 -2.74
CA THR A 140 -10.41 1.06 -2.64
C THR A 140 -9.09 1.84 -2.75
N ALA A 141 -8.08 1.47 -1.95
CA ALA A 141 -6.78 2.14 -1.97
C ALA A 141 -6.11 2.03 -3.34
N SER A 142 -6.12 0.85 -3.95
CA SER A 142 -5.59 0.61 -5.30
C SER A 142 -6.22 1.55 -6.34
N ALA A 143 -7.54 1.68 -6.30
CA ALA A 143 -8.27 2.53 -7.25
C ALA A 143 -8.01 4.04 -7.05
N LEU A 144 -7.61 4.47 -5.86
CA LEU A 144 -7.33 5.88 -5.57
C LEU A 144 -5.99 6.39 -6.15
N TYR A 145 -5.11 5.50 -6.61
CA TYR A 145 -3.84 5.88 -7.23
C TYR A 145 -4.00 6.48 -8.63
N ASP A 146 -5.13 6.25 -9.30
CA ASP A 146 -5.34 6.65 -10.68
C ASP A 146 -6.78 7.16 -10.88
N ASP A 147 -6.93 8.42 -11.28
CA ASP A 147 -8.22 9.05 -11.51
C ASP A 147 -8.84 8.70 -12.88
N GLU A 148 -8.02 8.33 -13.87
CA GLU A 148 -8.51 8.02 -15.22
C GLU A 148 -9.14 6.62 -15.30
N THR A 149 -8.54 5.60 -14.69
CA THR A 149 -9.00 4.21 -14.75
C THR A 149 -9.46 3.67 -13.41
N GLY A 150 -8.79 4.04 -12.32
CA GLY A 150 -9.08 3.60 -10.97
C GLY A 150 -10.41 4.13 -10.43
N TRP A 151 -10.66 5.43 -10.57
CA TRP A 151 -11.91 6.02 -10.08
C TRP A 151 -13.17 5.50 -10.79
N PRO A 152 -13.21 5.33 -12.13
CA PRO A 152 -14.31 4.63 -12.80
C PRO A 152 -14.52 3.20 -12.27
N SER A 153 -13.43 2.48 -12.03
CA SER A 153 -13.46 1.13 -11.47
C SER A 153 -14.01 1.10 -10.04
N LEU A 154 -13.62 2.08 -9.21
CA LEU A 154 -14.12 2.22 -7.84
C LEU A 154 -15.63 2.52 -7.80
N ARG A 155 -16.13 3.40 -8.69
CA ARG A 155 -17.57 3.64 -8.83
C ARG A 155 -18.34 2.34 -9.15
N THR A 156 -17.80 1.54 -10.06
CA THR A 156 -18.39 0.23 -10.41
C THR A 156 -18.36 -0.72 -9.21
N ALA A 157 -17.22 -0.79 -8.50
CA ALA A 157 -17.06 -1.63 -7.32
C ALA A 157 -18.05 -1.27 -6.20
N ILE A 158 -18.24 0.03 -5.94
CA ILE A 158 -19.23 0.51 -4.95
C ILE A 158 -20.65 0.12 -5.38
N ALA A 159 -21.02 0.36 -6.65
CA ALA A 159 -22.36 0.00 -7.14
C ALA A 159 -22.67 -1.49 -6.95
N GLN A 160 -21.71 -2.36 -7.25
CA GLN A 160 -21.83 -3.82 -7.04
C GLN A 160 -21.89 -4.18 -5.56
N ALA A 161 -21.03 -3.58 -4.73
CA ALA A 161 -20.99 -3.86 -3.30
C ALA A 161 -22.30 -3.51 -2.58
N LEU A 162 -23.00 -2.48 -3.03
CA LEU A 162 -24.31 -2.12 -2.46
C LEU A 162 -25.37 -3.21 -2.67
N THR A 163 -25.17 -4.08 -3.67
CA THR A 163 -26.04 -5.25 -3.94
C THR A 163 -25.46 -6.56 -3.39
N GLY A 164 -24.31 -6.53 -2.71
CA GLY A 164 -23.62 -7.69 -2.15
C GLY A 164 -22.64 -8.38 -3.08
N ASP A 165 -22.47 -7.89 -4.32
CA ASP A 165 -21.53 -8.41 -5.30
C ASP A 165 -20.12 -7.85 -5.06
N GLY A 166 -19.16 -8.74 -4.85
CA GLY A 166 -17.75 -8.40 -4.59
C GLY A 166 -16.84 -8.40 -5.82
N THR A 167 -17.39 -8.64 -7.02
CA THR A 167 -16.59 -8.92 -8.22
C THR A 167 -15.57 -7.85 -8.52
N LYS A 168 -15.97 -6.59 -8.62
CA LYS A 168 -15.05 -5.52 -8.99
C LYS A 168 -14.04 -5.17 -7.88
N TYR A 169 -14.44 -5.29 -6.61
CA TYR A 169 -13.49 -5.15 -5.50
C TYR A 169 -12.44 -6.26 -5.49
N ALA A 170 -12.84 -7.50 -5.80
CA ALA A 170 -11.88 -8.60 -5.94
C ALA A 170 -10.90 -8.36 -7.07
N GLU A 171 -11.37 -7.92 -8.25
CA GLU A 171 -10.52 -7.59 -9.38
C GLU A 171 -9.48 -6.53 -9.02
N LEU A 172 -9.90 -5.43 -8.37
CA LEU A 172 -9.00 -4.37 -7.93
C LEU A 172 -7.96 -4.87 -6.91
N ALA A 173 -8.41 -5.64 -5.91
CA ALA A 173 -7.52 -6.17 -4.89
C ALA A 173 -6.59 -7.27 -5.45
N ASP A 174 -7.07 -8.14 -6.32
CA ASP A 174 -6.27 -9.20 -6.93
C ASP A 174 -5.21 -8.61 -7.86
N THR A 175 -5.55 -7.60 -8.65
CA THR A 175 -4.58 -6.87 -9.48
C THR A 175 -3.50 -6.24 -8.63
N TYR A 176 -3.86 -5.54 -7.55
CA TYR A 176 -2.91 -4.92 -6.62
C TYR A 176 -1.98 -5.94 -5.97
N ASN A 177 -2.51 -7.09 -5.59
CA ASN A 177 -1.75 -8.16 -4.93
C ASN A 177 -1.08 -9.12 -5.92
N SER A 178 -1.13 -8.88 -7.23
CA SER A 178 -0.61 -9.79 -8.26
C SER A 178 -1.17 -11.22 -8.12
N ARG A 179 -2.45 -11.35 -7.75
CA ARG A 179 -3.12 -12.63 -7.55
C ARG A 179 -3.82 -13.08 -8.82
N ASN A 180 -3.58 -14.33 -9.21
CA ASN A 180 -4.22 -14.98 -10.38
C ASN A 180 -5.65 -15.45 -10.04
N GLU A 181 -6.44 -15.73 -11.06
CA GLU A 181 -7.81 -16.27 -10.93
C GLU A 181 -7.86 -17.62 -10.19
N ASP A 182 -6.84 -18.46 -10.37
CA ASP A 182 -6.71 -19.77 -9.71
C ASP A 182 -6.28 -19.65 -8.22
N GLY A 183 -6.05 -18.42 -7.74
CA GLY A 183 -5.66 -18.16 -6.36
C GLY A 183 -4.15 -18.20 -6.10
N THR A 184 -3.34 -18.50 -7.10
CA THR A 184 -1.87 -18.37 -7.01
C THR A 184 -1.45 -16.90 -7.14
N TYR A 185 -0.17 -16.61 -6.88
CA TYR A 185 0.40 -15.27 -7.02
C TYR A 185 1.46 -15.28 -8.12
N GLN A 186 1.52 -14.18 -8.90
CA GLN A 186 2.48 -14.03 -9.99
C GLN A 186 3.93 -13.89 -9.49
N ASN A 187 4.09 -13.41 -8.27
CA ASN A 187 5.38 -13.15 -7.64
C ASN A 187 5.28 -13.33 -6.12
N ASN A 188 6.38 -13.08 -5.41
CA ASN A 188 6.47 -13.15 -3.96
C ASN A 188 6.52 -11.76 -3.28
N GLU A 189 6.06 -10.72 -3.95
CA GLU A 189 6.19 -9.32 -3.49
C GLU A 189 5.58 -9.10 -2.10
N ASN A 190 4.38 -9.64 -1.86
CA ASN A 190 3.72 -9.51 -0.57
C ASN A 190 4.52 -10.16 0.58
N ASP A 191 5.10 -11.36 0.34
CA ASP A 191 5.94 -12.02 1.33
C ASP A 191 7.26 -11.25 1.54
N ALA A 192 7.87 -10.78 0.45
CA ALA A 192 9.11 -10.01 0.47
C ALA A 192 8.92 -8.68 1.21
N ASN A 193 7.81 -7.98 0.98
CA ASN A 193 7.49 -6.72 1.64
C ASN A 193 7.45 -6.89 3.17
N ILE A 194 6.74 -7.90 3.67
CA ILE A 194 6.68 -8.20 5.11
C ILE A 194 8.09 -8.43 5.69
N VAL A 195 8.94 -9.17 4.98
CA VAL A 195 10.30 -9.47 5.45
C VAL A 195 11.16 -8.21 5.47
N ILE A 196 11.14 -7.43 4.40
CA ILE A 196 11.94 -6.22 4.24
C ILE A 196 11.54 -5.20 5.31
N GLU A 197 10.25 -4.93 5.45
CA GLU A 197 9.75 -4.00 6.47
C GLU A 197 10.12 -4.45 7.89
N CYS A 198 10.00 -5.74 8.20
CA CYS A 198 10.42 -6.27 9.50
C CYS A 198 11.94 -6.13 9.77
N LEU A 199 12.78 -6.10 8.74
CA LEU A 199 14.22 -5.93 8.87
C LEU A 199 14.64 -4.45 8.94
N ASP A 200 13.94 -3.59 8.22
CA ASP A 200 14.27 -2.17 8.15
C ASP A 200 13.81 -1.40 9.39
N TRP A 201 12.64 -1.73 9.92
CA TRP A 201 12.10 -1.07 11.11
C TRP A 201 12.60 -1.73 12.39
N ARG A 202 13.51 -1.05 13.08
CA ARG A 202 14.11 -1.54 14.33
C ARG A 202 13.19 -1.45 15.55
N GLN A 203 12.25 -0.54 15.54
CA GLN A 203 11.29 -0.38 16.64
C GLN A 203 10.14 -1.34 16.40
N ARG A 204 10.10 -2.40 17.20
CA ARG A 204 8.96 -3.31 17.26
C ARG A 204 7.98 -2.76 18.27
N GLN A 205 6.82 -2.40 17.80
CA GLN A 205 5.71 -2.02 18.67
C GLN A 205 5.19 -3.26 19.39
N SER A 206 4.84 -3.07 20.66
CA SER A 206 4.05 -4.06 21.39
C SER A 206 2.64 -4.14 20.81
N ASN A 207 1.97 -5.28 21.02
CA ASN A 207 0.57 -5.44 20.61
C ASN A 207 -0.35 -4.34 21.20
N ASP A 208 -0.02 -3.77 22.34
CA ASP A 208 -0.81 -2.71 22.98
C ASP A 208 -0.58 -1.36 22.31
N GLU A 209 0.64 -1.05 21.88
CA GLU A 209 0.94 0.12 21.06
C GLU A 209 0.24 0.05 19.71
N ILE A 210 0.26 -1.11 19.05
CA ILE A 210 -0.47 -1.35 17.79
C ILE A 210 -1.97 -1.12 17.99
N LYS A 211 -2.58 -1.68 19.04
CA LYS A 211 -3.99 -1.49 19.37
C LYS A 211 -4.33 -0.02 19.68
N ALA A 212 -3.40 0.71 20.31
CA ALA A 212 -3.60 2.12 20.58
C ALA A 212 -3.64 2.95 19.29
N VAL A 213 -2.80 2.64 18.30
CA VAL A 213 -2.81 3.29 16.98
C VAL A 213 -4.12 3.01 16.24
N TYR A 214 -4.62 1.77 16.26
CA TYR A 214 -5.94 1.44 15.69
C TYR A 214 -7.07 2.22 16.33
N LYS A 215 -7.11 2.34 17.66
CA LYS A 215 -8.11 3.14 18.37
C LYS A 215 -8.02 4.65 18.09
N MET A 216 -6.85 5.16 17.76
CA MET A 216 -6.69 6.57 17.36
C MET A 216 -7.23 6.82 15.95
N GLY A 217 -7.16 5.84 15.05
CA GLY A 217 -7.77 5.91 13.71
C GLY A 217 -9.30 5.87 13.73
N GLU A 218 -9.91 5.39 14.82
CA GLU A 218 -11.37 5.40 15.01
C GLU A 218 -11.89 6.77 15.51
N GLN A 219 -11.02 7.70 15.90
CA GLN A 219 -11.43 9.04 16.34
C GLN A 219 -11.54 9.98 15.13
N PRO A 220 -12.63 10.75 15.00
CA PRO A 220 -12.74 11.75 13.95
C PRO A 220 -11.59 12.78 14.09
N PRO A 221 -11.09 13.32 12.96
CA PRO A 221 -10.03 14.32 13.00
C PRO A 221 -10.45 15.47 13.91
N THR A 222 -9.63 15.78 14.90
CA THR A 222 -9.82 16.96 15.75
C THR A 222 -9.75 18.19 14.86
N LYS A 223 -10.81 19.01 14.93
CA LYS A 223 -10.96 20.26 14.17
C LYS A 223 -9.80 21.22 14.34
#